data_b35b26af19585d43ddb2440095078d12
#
_entry.id   b35b26af19585d43ddb2440095078d12
#
_cell.length_a   1.000
_cell.length_b   1.000
_cell.length_c   1.000
_cell.angle_alpha   90.00
_cell.angle_beta   90.00
_cell.angle_gamma   90.00
#
_symmetry.space_group_name_H-M   'P 1'
#
loop_
_entity.id
_entity.type
_entity.pdbx_description
1 polymer ?
#
loop_
_entity_poly.entity_id
_entity_poly.type
_entity_poly.pdbx_seq_one_letter_code
_entity_poly.pdbx_strand_id
1 'polypeptide(L)'
;MFQLKNKEALFGLNKEASEHGTPVFEKNLDGGIMAEANRDGTIFVQKGMSQKQINNAVAHEKVHLNQMAQGKLAYTNDHVMWKPTTKSPMKMYNRSIMAEGAKHLPWEKEAYNKTK
;
A
#
# COMPACT_ATOMS: atom_id res chain seq x y z
N MET A 1 1.25 -4.22 10.06
CA MET A 1 2.05 -3.19 9.38
C MET A 1 1.82 -3.23 7.88
N PHE A 2 1.76 -2.09 7.25
CA PHE A 2 1.60 -1.97 5.81
C PHE A 2 2.85 -1.37 5.21
N GLN A 3 3.14 -1.71 3.95
CA GLN A 3 4.36 -1.23 3.31
C GLN A 3 4.14 -1.08 1.81
N LEU A 4 4.89 -0.15 1.21
CA LEU A 4 4.96 -0.01 -0.23
C LEU A 4 6.02 -0.98 -0.75
N LYS A 5 5.71 -1.67 -1.82
CA LYS A 5 6.59 -2.70 -2.34
C LYS A 5 6.87 -2.47 -3.81
N ASN A 6 8.10 -2.70 -4.23
CA ASN A 6 8.42 -2.75 -5.64
C ASN A 6 7.72 -3.94 -6.27
N LYS A 7 7.44 -3.81 -7.53
CA LYS A 7 6.72 -4.80 -8.27
C LYS A 7 7.36 -6.19 -8.16
N GLU A 8 6.52 -7.18 -8.00
CA GLU A 8 6.87 -8.58 -8.02
C GLU A 8 6.03 -9.31 -9.04
N ALA A 9 6.45 -10.49 -9.45
CA ALA A 9 5.65 -11.36 -10.29
C ALA A 9 4.38 -11.76 -9.53
N LEU A 10 3.25 -11.78 -10.22
CA LEU A 10 1.95 -12.02 -9.61
C LEU A 10 1.47 -13.44 -9.89
N PHE A 11 1.05 -14.13 -8.85
CA PHE A 11 0.54 -15.49 -8.94
C PHE A 11 -0.65 -15.65 -7.97
N GLY A 12 -1.62 -16.47 -8.36
CA GLY A 12 -2.71 -16.83 -7.46
C GLY A 12 -3.67 -15.68 -7.18
N LEU A 13 -4.25 -15.12 -8.22
CA LEU A 13 -5.24 -14.04 -8.08
C LEU A 13 -6.40 -14.46 -7.17
N ASN A 14 -6.69 -13.65 -6.18
CA ASN A 14 -7.88 -13.78 -5.35
C ASN A 14 -9.04 -13.06 -6.02
N LYS A 15 -9.90 -13.82 -6.67
CA LYS A 15 -10.99 -13.25 -7.46
C LYS A 15 -12.01 -12.50 -6.62
N GLU A 16 -12.30 -12.97 -5.42
CA GLU A 16 -13.27 -12.31 -4.55
C GLU A 16 -12.79 -10.92 -4.13
N ALA A 17 -11.52 -10.82 -3.73
CA ALA A 17 -10.96 -9.56 -3.31
C ALA A 17 -10.77 -8.59 -4.47
N SER A 18 -10.68 -9.09 -5.70
CA SER A 18 -10.48 -8.27 -6.90
C SER A 18 -11.76 -7.89 -7.62
N GLU A 19 -12.94 -8.15 -7.04
CA GLU A 19 -14.22 -7.90 -7.70
C GLU A 19 -14.43 -6.45 -8.16
N HIS A 20 -13.74 -5.50 -7.56
CA HIS A 20 -13.80 -4.08 -7.93
C HIS A 20 -12.68 -3.65 -8.84
N GLY A 21 -12.06 -4.59 -9.53
CA GLY A 21 -11.03 -4.29 -10.51
C GLY A 21 -9.62 -4.16 -9.97
N THR A 22 -9.43 -4.27 -8.66
CA THR A 22 -8.09 -4.24 -8.07
C THR A 22 -7.62 -5.67 -7.81
N PRO A 23 -6.58 -6.14 -8.52
CA PRO A 23 -6.07 -7.50 -8.28
C PRO A 23 -5.46 -7.62 -6.89
N VAL A 24 -5.89 -8.64 -6.14
CA VAL A 24 -5.40 -8.93 -4.80
C VAL A 24 -4.88 -10.34 -4.75
N PHE A 25 -3.68 -10.51 -4.22
CA PHE A 25 -3.01 -11.82 -4.12
C PHE A 25 -2.64 -12.10 -2.68
N GLU A 26 -2.85 -13.33 -2.23
CA GLU A 26 -2.39 -13.78 -0.93
C GLU A 26 -0.95 -14.26 -1.05
N LYS A 27 -0.09 -13.83 -0.13
CA LYS A 27 1.33 -14.23 -0.10
C LYS A 27 1.81 -14.33 1.34
N ASN A 28 2.88 -15.08 1.53
CA ASN A 28 3.63 -15.00 2.79
C ASN A 28 4.49 -13.75 2.74
N LEU A 29 4.14 -12.78 3.56
CA LEU A 29 4.88 -11.52 3.69
C LEU A 29 5.78 -11.59 4.91
N ASP A 30 6.84 -10.79 4.90
CA ASP A 30 7.77 -10.73 6.04
C ASP A 30 7.03 -10.39 7.33
N GLY A 31 7.61 -10.82 8.44
CA GLY A 31 6.97 -10.72 9.75
C GLY A 31 6.41 -9.34 10.06
N GLY A 32 5.17 -9.29 10.50
CA GLY A 32 4.49 -8.07 10.86
C GLY A 32 3.84 -7.30 9.72
N ILE A 33 4.12 -7.65 8.46
CA ILE A 33 3.52 -6.98 7.31
C ILE A 33 2.19 -7.63 7.00
N MET A 34 1.11 -6.85 6.99
CA MET A 34 -0.24 -7.36 6.71
C MET A 34 -0.59 -7.23 5.24
N ALA A 35 -0.14 -6.19 4.57
CA ALA A 35 -0.45 -5.95 3.16
C ALA A 35 0.56 -4.99 2.53
N GLU A 36 0.62 -5.02 1.21
CA GLU A 36 1.50 -4.15 0.43
C GLU A 36 0.76 -3.64 -0.80
N ALA A 37 0.88 -2.35 -1.09
CA ALA A 37 0.40 -1.75 -2.33
C ALA A 37 1.55 -1.71 -3.33
N ASN A 38 1.33 -2.19 -4.55
CA ASN A 38 2.35 -2.29 -5.58
C ASN A 38 2.16 -1.23 -6.66
N ARG A 39 3.26 -0.80 -7.27
CA ARG A 39 3.24 0.23 -8.31
C ARG A 39 2.44 -0.16 -9.55
N ASP A 40 2.26 -1.45 -9.78
CA ASP A 40 1.48 -1.93 -10.92
C ASP A 40 -0.03 -1.95 -10.67
N GLY A 41 -0.47 -1.44 -9.52
CA GLY A 41 -1.89 -1.37 -9.19
C GLY A 41 -2.43 -2.60 -8.49
N THR A 42 -1.56 -3.50 -8.02
CA THR A 42 -1.97 -4.72 -7.32
C THR A 42 -1.73 -4.60 -5.82
N ILE A 43 -2.38 -5.49 -5.05
CA ILE A 43 -2.24 -5.56 -3.60
C ILE A 43 -1.86 -6.98 -3.22
N PHE A 44 -0.86 -7.11 -2.35
CA PHE A 44 -0.56 -8.39 -1.67
C PHE A 44 -1.11 -8.33 -0.25
N VAL A 45 -1.72 -9.42 0.20
CA VAL A 45 -2.16 -9.55 1.59
C VAL A 45 -1.52 -10.79 2.21
N GLN A 46 -1.26 -10.73 3.52
CA GLN A 46 -0.69 -11.84 4.26
C GLN A 46 -1.63 -13.02 4.24
N LYS A 47 -1.10 -14.22 4.03
CA LYS A 47 -1.87 -15.46 4.13
C LYS A 47 -2.36 -15.67 5.56
N GLY A 48 -3.52 -16.33 5.68
CA GLY A 48 -4.04 -16.74 6.98
C GLY A 48 -4.86 -15.69 7.72
N MET A 49 -5.08 -14.52 7.13
CA MET A 49 -5.93 -13.51 7.77
C MET A 49 -7.41 -13.82 7.57
N SER A 50 -8.23 -13.38 8.52
CA SER A 50 -9.68 -13.48 8.39
C SER A 50 -10.19 -12.60 7.26
N GLN A 51 -11.40 -12.85 6.77
CA GLN A 51 -11.99 -12.03 5.72
C GLN A 51 -12.09 -10.56 6.14
N LYS A 52 -12.43 -10.32 7.41
CA LYS A 52 -12.52 -8.96 7.95
C LYS A 52 -11.15 -8.26 7.90
N GLN A 53 -10.09 -8.97 8.29
CA GLN A 53 -8.73 -8.43 8.23
C GLN A 53 -8.31 -8.15 6.79
N ILE A 54 -8.63 -9.04 5.86
CA ILE A 54 -8.33 -8.84 4.44
C ILE A 54 -9.08 -7.60 3.92
N ASN A 55 -10.36 -7.46 4.23
CA ASN A 55 -11.14 -6.31 3.78
C ASN A 55 -10.57 -4.99 4.29
N ASN A 56 -10.18 -4.96 5.56
CA ASN A 56 -9.57 -3.76 6.14
C ASN A 56 -8.22 -3.44 5.50
N ALA A 57 -7.41 -4.47 5.29
CA ALA A 57 -6.09 -4.30 4.68
C ALA A 57 -6.23 -3.82 3.23
N VAL A 58 -7.13 -4.41 2.46
CA VAL A 58 -7.37 -4.01 1.07
C VAL A 58 -7.85 -2.56 1.00
N ALA A 59 -8.76 -2.17 1.89
CA ALA A 59 -9.25 -0.79 1.93
C ALA A 59 -8.10 0.20 2.18
N HIS A 60 -7.21 -0.14 3.10
CA HIS A 60 -6.04 0.68 3.41
C HIS A 60 -5.11 0.81 2.19
N GLU A 61 -4.79 -0.31 1.56
CA GLU A 61 -3.88 -0.31 0.41
C GLU A 61 -4.49 0.37 -0.81
N LYS A 62 -5.82 0.33 -0.97
CA LYS A 62 -6.49 1.06 -2.06
C LYS A 62 -6.31 2.57 -1.94
N VAL A 63 -6.23 3.10 -0.73
CA VAL A 63 -5.92 4.52 -0.54
C VAL A 63 -4.54 4.82 -1.14
N HIS A 64 -3.55 3.97 -0.88
CA HIS A 64 -2.21 4.13 -1.43
C HIS A 64 -2.21 4.04 -2.96
N LEU A 65 -2.96 3.09 -3.54
CA LEU A 65 -3.08 2.98 -4.99
C LEU A 65 -3.67 4.26 -5.59
N ASN A 66 -4.68 4.83 -4.94
CA ASN A 66 -5.28 6.07 -5.38
C ASN A 66 -4.30 7.24 -5.27
N GLN A 67 -3.54 7.30 -4.18
CA GLN A 67 -2.49 8.32 -4.02
C GLN A 67 -1.47 8.23 -5.14
N MET A 68 -1.07 7.02 -5.52
CA MET A 68 -0.15 6.80 -6.64
C MET A 68 -0.76 7.20 -7.98
N ALA A 69 -2.02 6.83 -8.21
CA ALA A 69 -2.74 7.18 -9.44
C ALA A 69 -2.90 8.69 -9.60
N GLN A 70 -3.06 9.41 -8.50
CA GLN A 70 -3.15 10.88 -8.51
C GLN A 70 -1.80 11.57 -8.65
N GLY A 71 -0.70 10.82 -8.62
CA GLY A 71 0.64 11.42 -8.66
C GLY A 71 1.11 12.02 -7.36
N LYS A 72 0.40 11.78 -6.26
CA LYS A 72 0.77 12.31 -4.94
C LYS A 72 1.81 11.43 -4.24
N LEU A 73 1.83 10.14 -4.55
CA LEU A 73 2.70 9.16 -3.93
C LEU A 73 3.47 8.40 -5.00
N ALA A 74 4.77 8.27 -4.82
CA ALA A 74 5.61 7.42 -5.65
C ALA A 74 6.70 6.83 -4.78
N TYR A 75 7.29 5.71 -5.20
CA TYR A 75 8.39 5.12 -4.43
C TYR A 75 9.35 4.35 -5.33
N THR A 76 10.58 4.27 -4.84
CA THR A 76 11.63 3.41 -5.39
C THR A 76 12.09 2.48 -4.27
N ASN A 77 13.12 1.67 -4.52
CA ASN A 77 13.70 0.85 -3.47
C ASN A 77 14.24 1.68 -2.30
N ASP A 78 14.71 2.89 -2.58
CA ASP A 78 15.44 3.70 -1.60
C ASP A 78 14.63 4.87 -1.04
N HIS A 79 13.62 5.33 -1.74
CA HIS A 79 12.90 6.54 -1.38
C HIS A 79 11.40 6.42 -1.56
N VAL A 80 10.67 7.21 -0.75
CA VAL A 80 9.26 7.50 -0.99
C VAL A 80 9.13 8.97 -1.29
N MET A 81 8.37 9.33 -2.30
CA MET A 81 8.09 10.70 -2.67
C MET A 81 6.63 11.02 -2.40
N TRP A 82 6.38 12.16 -1.80
CA TRP A 82 5.03 12.55 -1.39
C TRP A 82 4.74 14.03 -1.66
N LYS A 83 3.56 14.29 -2.20
CA LYS A 83 2.99 15.66 -2.25
C LYS A 83 1.63 15.66 -1.56
N PRO A 84 1.38 16.62 -0.64
CA PRO A 84 0.07 16.72 0.01
C PRO A 84 -1.08 16.98 -0.97
N THR A 85 -0.80 17.73 -2.03
CA THR A 85 -1.76 17.96 -3.11
C THR A 85 -1.04 17.82 -4.45
N THR A 86 -1.78 17.71 -5.54
CA THR A 86 -1.17 17.59 -6.87
C THR A 86 -0.34 18.81 -7.27
N LYS A 87 -0.54 19.95 -6.62
CA LYS A 87 0.18 21.19 -6.88
C LYS A 87 1.32 21.46 -5.90
N SER A 88 1.45 20.67 -4.85
CA SER A 88 2.49 20.86 -3.85
C SER A 88 3.85 20.37 -4.34
N PRO A 89 4.95 20.94 -3.80
CA PRO A 89 6.28 20.37 -4.07
C PRO A 89 6.37 18.94 -3.54
N MET A 90 7.14 18.12 -4.25
CA MET A 90 7.40 16.72 -3.87
C MET A 90 8.42 16.69 -2.74
N LYS A 91 8.11 15.98 -1.66
CA LYS A 91 9.05 15.68 -0.58
C LYS A 91 9.59 14.28 -0.76
N MET A 92 10.88 14.10 -0.50
CA MET A 92 11.53 12.81 -0.59
C MET A 92 11.90 12.30 0.79
N TYR A 93 11.56 11.04 1.05
CA TYR A 93 11.84 10.37 2.32
C TYR A 93 12.74 9.18 2.06
N ASN A 94 13.78 9.02 2.86
CA ASN A 94 14.73 7.91 2.71
C ASN A 94 14.16 6.68 3.45
N ARG A 95 13.94 5.60 2.71
CA ARG A 95 13.33 4.39 3.28
C ARG A 95 14.21 3.68 4.31
N SER A 96 15.52 3.87 4.24
CA SER A 96 16.43 3.22 5.19
C SER A 96 16.31 3.78 6.61
N ILE A 97 15.77 4.98 6.77
CA ILE A 97 15.67 5.64 8.08
C ILE A 97 14.23 5.91 8.51
N MET A 98 13.24 5.56 7.71
CA MET A 98 11.85 5.75 8.11
C MET A 98 11.24 4.45 8.63
N ALA A 99 10.28 4.55 9.53
CA ALA A 99 9.50 3.42 10.00
C ALA A 99 8.36 3.18 9.03
N GLU A 100 8.54 2.26 8.09
CA GLU A 100 7.57 2.01 7.04
C GLU A 100 6.23 1.56 7.63
N GLY A 101 5.13 2.13 7.13
CA GLY A 101 3.79 1.85 7.64
C GLY A 101 3.42 2.65 8.90
N ALA A 102 4.31 3.48 9.41
CA ALA A 102 4.03 4.26 10.62
C ALA A 102 2.93 5.28 10.38
N LYS A 103 2.04 5.40 11.36
CA LYS A 103 0.84 6.25 11.24
C LYS A 103 1.15 7.74 11.09
N HIS A 104 2.32 8.20 11.52
CA HIS A 104 2.69 9.60 11.41
C HIS A 104 3.15 10.01 10.01
N LEU A 105 3.48 9.05 9.15
CA LEU A 105 3.88 9.35 7.78
C LEU A 105 2.66 9.92 7.03
N PRO A 106 2.81 11.00 6.24
CA PRO A 106 1.65 11.67 5.65
C PRO A 106 0.73 10.76 4.82
N TRP A 107 1.30 9.89 4.00
CA TRP A 107 0.50 8.97 3.19
C TRP A 107 -0.20 7.90 4.03
N GLU A 108 0.42 7.48 5.13
CA GLU A 108 -0.19 6.51 6.05
C GLU A 108 -1.27 7.19 6.89
N LYS A 109 -1.02 8.40 7.35
CA LYS A 109 -2.02 9.16 8.11
C LYS A 109 -3.31 9.32 7.31
N GLU A 110 -3.20 9.65 6.04
CA GLU A 110 -4.38 9.75 5.16
C GLU A 110 -5.09 8.41 5.04
N ALA A 111 -4.33 7.32 4.81
CA ALA A 111 -4.91 5.99 4.66
C ALA A 111 -5.63 5.53 5.93
N TYR A 112 -5.02 5.71 7.10
CA TYR A 112 -5.66 5.34 8.36
C TYR A 112 -6.91 6.19 8.64
N ASN A 113 -6.89 7.47 8.28
CA ASN A 113 -8.05 8.34 8.48
C ASN A 113 -9.22 7.97 7.57
N LYS A 114 -8.95 7.55 6.34
CA LYS A 114 -10.00 7.20 5.38
C LYS A 114 -10.60 5.82 5.61
N THR A 115 -9.93 4.98 6.39
CA THR A 115 -10.36 3.59 6.60
C THR A 115 -10.73 3.26 8.04
N LYS A 116 -11.03 4.26 8.82
CA LYS A 116 -11.53 4.07 10.20
C LYS A 116 -12.84 3.31 10.23
#